data_84601dc82afe9610f994909bc69484a9
#
_entry.id   84601dc82afe9610f994909bc69484a9
#
_cell.length_a   1.000
_cell.length_b   1.000
_cell.length_c   1.000
_cell.angle_alpha   90.00
_cell.angle_beta   90.00
_cell.angle_gamma   90.00
#
_symmetry.space_group_name_H-M   'P 1'
#
loop_
_entity.id
_entity.type
_entity.pdbx_description
1 polymer ?
#
loop_
_entity_poly.entity_id
_entity_poly.type
_entity_poly.pdbx_seq_one_letter_code
_entity_poly.pdbx_strand_id
1 'polypeptide(L)'
;MNTEMESGYMSARTGKLFQSKLDSLKNESNWTGMIRMLKRYAMRYPNEYFIYQQLAATLYIDSVSQFKLAYKYAERAMKIEPDDDLNIYTYACALYYVGQLDKSLEYFTKIINKDIQVIAYGEHGEGVRYAKQLINDSVYMAGVVCQDMHRYNEAKDYFMRYLESKKPFQNSDFTKKQAMNHLLELKKK
;
A
#
# COMPACT_ATOMS: atom_id res chain seq x y z
N MET A 1 -23.69 24.97 12.89
CA MET A 1 -22.32 24.44 13.06
C MET A 1 -22.20 23.20 12.20
N ASN A 2 -21.05 22.98 11.58
CA ASN A 2 -20.90 21.92 10.57
C ASN A 2 -20.48 20.63 11.29
N THR A 3 -21.40 19.68 11.46
CA THR A 3 -21.21 18.42 12.19
C THR A 3 -19.99 17.60 11.72
N GLU A 4 -19.58 17.75 10.45
CA GLU A 4 -18.37 17.12 9.92
C GLU A 4 -17.08 17.60 10.60
N MET A 5 -17.00 18.88 10.98
CA MET A 5 -15.80 19.43 11.64
C MET A 5 -15.70 18.99 13.11
N GLU A 6 -16.83 18.69 13.75
CA GLU A 6 -16.85 18.23 15.14
C GLU A 6 -16.52 16.74 15.25
N SER A 7 -16.95 15.92 14.28
CA SER A 7 -16.67 14.48 14.25
C SER A 7 -15.26 14.11 13.75
N GLY A 8 -14.64 14.99 12.95
CA GLY A 8 -13.38 14.70 12.28
C GLY A 8 -13.47 13.71 11.11
N TYR A 9 -14.71 13.38 10.67
CA TYR A 9 -15.00 12.52 9.53
C TYR A 9 -15.69 13.29 8.39
N MET A 10 -15.54 12.80 7.15
CA MET A 10 -16.22 13.35 5.99
C MET A 10 -17.66 12.82 5.87
N SER A 11 -18.58 13.69 5.41
CA SER A 11 -19.88 13.22 4.95
C SER A 11 -19.72 12.41 3.64
N ALA A 12 -20.71 11.57 3.32
CA ALA A 12 -20.73 10.81 2.07
C ALA A 12 -20.61 11.70 0.83
N ARG A 13 -21.20 12.91 0.85
CA ARG A 13 -21.10 13.89 -0.24
C ARG A 13 -19.65 14.41 -0.37
N THR A 14 -19.04 14.81 0.73
CA THR A 14 -17.66 15.30 0.77
C THR A 14 -16.70 14.20 0.33
N GLY A 15 -16.89 12.96 0.78
CA GLY A 15 -16.11 11.81 0.38
C GLY A 15 -16.16 11.54 -1.14
N LYS A 16 -17.32 11.62 -1.77
CA LYS A 16 -17.45 11.48 -3.25
C LYS A 16 -16.68 12.57 -3.99
N LEU A 17 -16.78 13.84 -3.56
CA LEU A 17 -16.04 14.95 -4.17
C LEU A 17 -14.52 14.80 -3.95
N PHE A 18 -14.11 14.36 -2.77
CA PHE A 18 -12.72 14.06 -2.46
C PHE A 18 -12.17 12.98 -3.41
N GLN A 19 -12.87 11.84 -3.53
CA GLN A 19 -12.44 10.73 -4.39
C GLN A 19 -12.32 11.14 -5.86
N SER A 20 -13.34 11.83 -6.40
CA SER A 20 -13.29 12.32 -7.78
C SER A 20 -12.09 13.23 -8.05
N LYS A 21 -11.74 14.10 -7.10
CA LYS A 21 -10.57 14.98 -7.24
C LYS A 21 -9.26 14.23 -7.07
N LEU A 22 -9.23 13.23 -6.19
CA LEU A 22 -8.06 12.36 -6.00
C LEU A 22 -7.74 11.61 -7.29
N ASP A 23 -8.76 11.00 -7.91
CA ASP A 23 -8.64 10.27 -9.17
C ASP A 23 -8.17 11.17 -10.33
N SER A 24 -8.70 12.40 -10.42
CA SER A 24 -8.25 13.38 -11.43
C SER A 24 -6.75 13.67 -11.27
N LEU A 25 -6.31 14.03 -10.05
CA LEU A 25 -4.90 14.34 -9.78
C LEU A 25 -3.98 13.13 -10.02
N LYS A 26 -4.45 11.92 -9.70
CA LYS A 26 -3.73 10.67 -9.95
C LYS A 26 -3.57 10.40 -11.46
N ASN A 27 -4.63 10.56 -12.23
CA ASN A 27 -4.62 10.38 -13.69
C ASN A 27 -3.71 11.38 -14.39
N GLU A 28 -3.61 12.60 -13.86
CA GLU A 28 -2.71 13.64 -14.34
C GLU A 28 -1.26 13.48 -13.86
N SER A 29 -0.98 12.47 -13.02
CA SER A 29 0.29 12.29 -12.30
C SER A 29 0.71 13.55 -11.52
N ASN A 30 -0.25 14.34 -11.04
CA ASN A 30 -0.02 15.58 -10.32
C ASN A 30 0.19 15.31 -8.81
N TRP A 31 1.31 14.68 -8.50
CA TRP A 31 1.65 14.27 -7.13
C TRP A 31 1.75 15.45 -6.15
N THR A 32 2.29 16.57 -6.61
CA THR A 32 2.37 17.80 -5.79
C THR A 32 0.98 18.35 -5.44
N GLY A 33 0.07 18.41 -6.41
CA GLY A 33 -1.33 18.79 -6.20
C GLY A 33 -2.04 17.83 -5.25
N MET A 34 -1.81 16.52 -5.43
CA MET A 34 -2.37 15.45 -4.62
C MET A 34 -1.92 15.57 -3.15
N ILE A 35 -0.62 15.72 -2.88
CA ILE A 35 -0.08 15.90 -1.53
C ILE A 35 -0.67 17.15 -0.87
N ARG A 36 -0.75 18.26 -1.60
CA ARG A 36 -1.34 19.52 -1.07
C ARG A 36 -2.81 19.34 -0.70
N MET A 37 -3.59 18.69 -1.56
CA MET A 37 -4.99 18.38 -1.30
C MET A 37 -5.14 17.49 -0.08
N LEU A 38 -4.43 16.36 -0.05
CA LEU A 38 -4.47 15.38 1.04
C LEU A 38 -4.11 16.01 2.39
N LYS A 39 -3.06 16.83 2.46
CA LYS A 39 -2.69 17.55 3.71
C LYS A 39 -3.80 18.48 4.20
N ARG A 40 -4.48 19.20 3.31
CA ARG A 40 -5.63 20.05 3.68
C ARG A 40 -6.79 19.25 4.23
N TYR A 41 -7.09 18.09 3.61
CA TYR A 41 -8.13 17.19 4.09
C TYR A 41 -7.76 16.54 5.43
N ALA A 42 -6.50 16.12 5.63
CA ALA A 42 -6.03 15.57 6.89
C ALA A 42 -6.17 16.56 8.08
N MET A 43 -5.97 17.86 7.84
CA MET A 43 -6.20 18.88 8.86
C MET A 43 -7.69 19.05 9.18
N ARG A 44 -8.57 18.90 8.20
CA ARG A 44 -10.01 19.09 8.37
C ARG A 44 -10.72 17.83 8.88
N TYR A 45 -10.22 16.65 8.50
CA TYR A 45 -10.81 15.34 8.79
C TYR A 45 -9.75 14.41 9.41
N PRO A 46 -9.31 14.69 10.64
CA PRO A 46 -8.16 14.01 11.25
C PRO A 46 -8.40 12.54 11.62
N ASN A 47 -9.65 12.06 11.55
CA ASN A 47 -10.04 10.69 11.85
C ASN A 47 -10.22 9.82 10.59
N GLU A 48 -10.10 10.40 9.40
CA GLU A 48 -10.17 9.68 8.13
C GLU A 48 -8.84 9.00 7.80
N TYR A 49 -8.69 7.73 8.16
CA TYR A 49 -7.43 6.97 8.00
C TYR A 49 -6.96 6.90 6.55
N PHE A 50 -7.86 6.74 5.61
CA PHE A 50 -7.51 6.59 4.20
C PHE A 50 -6.84 7.84 3.60
N ILE A 51 -7.04 9.04 4.17
CA ILE A 51 -6.30 10.24 3.77
C ILE A 51 -4.80 10.08 4.09
N TYR A 52 -4.49 9.57 5.27
CA TYR A 52 -3.11 9.32 5.69
C TYR A 52 -2.49 8.16 4.91
N GLN A 53 -3.27 7.12 4.61
CA GLN A 53 -2.87 6.02 3.73
C GLN A 53 -2.50 6.54 2.33
N GLN A 54 -3.35 7.38 1.71
CA GLN A 54 -3.07 8.00 0.41
C GLN A 54 -1.87 8.96 0.45
N LEU A 55 -1.68 9.71 1.55
CA LEU A 55 -0.49 10.52 1.75
C LEU A 55 0.78 9.65 1.78
N ALA A 56 0.77 8.56 2.54
CA ALA A 56 1.90 7.66 2.62
C ALA A 56 2.22 7.06 1.24
N ALA A 57 1.21 6.51 0.56
CA ALA A 57 1.34 5.92 -0.77
C ALA A 57 1.90 6.92 -1.81
N THR A 58 1.45 8.19 -1.77
CA THR A 58 1.95 9.21 -2.69
C THR A 58 3.39 9.64 -2.39
N LEU A 59 3.76 9.67 -1.10
CA LEU A 59 5.07 10.16 -0.67
C LEU A 59 6.21 9.17 -0.90
N TYR A 60 5.95 7.86 -1.06
CA TYR A 60 7.00 6.90 -1.40
C TYR A 60 7.13 6.65 -2.91
N ILE A 61 6.33 7.27 -3.77
CA ILE A 61 6.53 7.23 -5.22
C ILE A 61 7.93 7.77 -5.56
N ASP A 62 8.64 7.12 -6.46
CA ASP A 62 10.04 7.43 -6.81
C ASP A 62 10.29 8.91 -7.14
N SER A 63 9.36 9.55 -7.85
CA SER A 63 9.47 10.97 -8.21
C SER A 63 9.32 11.92 -7.02
N VAL A 64 8.81 11.44 -5.86
CA VAL A 64 8.59 12.24 -4.65
C VAL A 64 9.60 11.88 -3.56
N SER A 65 9.82 10.58 -3.33
CA SER A 65 10.86 9.98 -2.46
C SER A 65 10.96 10.58 -1.04
N GLN A 66 9.82 10.93 -0.42
CA GLN A 66 9.77 11.45 0.95
C GLN A 66 9.51 10.34 1.99
N PHE A 67 10.36 9.32 2.02
CA PHE A 67 10.14 8.07 2.75
C PHE A 67 9.89 8.22 4.25
N LYS A 68 10.64 9.08 4.95
CA LYS A 68 10.43 9.32 6.39
C LYS A 68 9.07 9.96 6.68
N LEU A 69 8.59 10.80 5.78
CA LEU A 69 7.26 11.41 5.92
C LEU A 69 6.16 10.41 5.56
N ALA A 70 6.36 9.60 4.52
CA ALA A 70 5.47 8.50 4.17
C ALA A 70 5.26 7.56 5.36
N TYR A 71 6.35 7.16 6.04
CA TYR A 71 6.29 6.32 7.23
C TYR A 71 5.43 6.94 8.35
N LYS A 72 5.59 8.24 8.64
CA LYS A 72 4.77 8.93 9.66
C LYS A 72 3.27 8.89 9.34
N TYR A 73 2.91 9.07 8.09
CA TYR A 73 1.51 9.02 7.67
C TYR A 73 0.97 7.59 7.64
N ALA A 74 1.74 6.62 7.19
CA ALA A 74 1.35 5.21 7.24
C ALA A 74 1.14 4.75 8.71
N GLU A 75 2.04 5.14 9.63
CA GLU A 75 1.88 4.87 11.06
C GLU A 75 0.61 5.54 11.62
N ARG A 76 0.27 6.75 11.16
CA ARG A 76 -0.97 7.42 11.58
C ARG A 76 -2.20 6.69 11.08
N ALA A 77 -2.22 6.23 9.81
CA ALA A 77 -3.31 5.44 9.27
C ALA A 77 -3.50 4.15 10.07
N MET A 78 -2.42 3.41 10.35
CA MET A 78 -2.43 2.19 11.17
C MET A 78 -2.92 2.41 12.61
N LYS A 79 -2.69 3.59 13.21
CA LYS A 79 -3.22 3.91 14.55
C LYS A 79 -4.72 4.15 14.57
N ILE A 80 -5.29 4.63 13.45
CA ILE A 80 -6.73 4.90 13.33
C ILE A 80 -7.47 3.62 12.93
N GLU A 81 -6.95 2.88 11.95
CA GLU A 81 -7.57 1.68 11.40
C GLU A 81 -6.50 0.58 11.21
N PRO A 82 -6.22 -0.21 12.27
CA PRO A 82 -5.16 -1.22 12.24
C PRO A 82 -5.52 -2.49 11.47
N ASP A 83 -6.81 -2.74 11.25
CA ASP A 83 -7.32 -3.99 10.66
C ASP A 83 -7.59 -3.87 9.14
N ASP A 84 -7.47 -2.66 8.57
CA ASP A 84 -7.56 -2.45 7.14
C ASP A 84 -6.32 -3.03 6.42
N ASP A 85 -6.54 -3.99 5.52
CA ASP A 85 -5.47 -4.72 4.85
C ASP A 85 -4.62 -3.82 3.92
N LEU A 86 -5.21 -2.77 3.33
CA LEU A 86 -4.46 -1.80 2.54
C LEU A 86 -3.61 -0.87 3.42
N ASN A 87 -4.08 -0.55 4.63
CA ASN A 87 -3.24 0.14 5.63
C ASN A 87 -2.04 -0.70 6.02
N ILE A 88 -2.26 -2.00 6.29
CA ILE A 88 -1.18 -2.95 6.62
C ILE A 88 -0.16 -3.00 5.48
N TYR A 89 -0.62 -3.11 4.23
CA TYR A 89 0.25 -3.11 3.03
C TYR A 89 1.04 -1.80 2.90
N THR A 90 0.36 -0.66 3.01
CA THR A 90 0.97 0.67 2.88
C THR A 90 2.01 0.91 3.97
N TYR A 91 1.73 0.45 5.20
CA TYR A 91 2.66 0.53 6.31
C TYR A 91 3.88 -0.38 6.10
N ALA A 92 3.67 -1.61 5.59
CA ALA A 92 4.77 -2.52 5.24
C ALA A 92 5.69 -1.90 4.17
N CYS A 93 5.14 -1.29 3.13
CA CYS A 93 5.92 -0.54 2.14
C CYS A 93 6.70 0.62 2.77
N ALA A 94 6.06 1.40 3.63
CA ALA A 94 6.72 2.52 4.30
C ALA A 94 7.86 2.07 5.22
N LEU A 95 7.70 0.94 5.93
CA LEU A 95 8.75 0.30 6.72
C LEU A 95 9.95 -0.12 5.85
N TYR A 96 9.70 -0.71 4.69
CA TYR A 96 10.73 -1.07 3.71
C TYR A 96 11.57 0.16 3.33
N TYR A 97 10.92 1.24 2.90
CA TYR A 97 11.61 2.46 2.46
C TYR A 97 12.39 3.19 3.56
N VAL A 98 12.08 2.96 4.84
CA VAL A 98 12.89 3.49 5.97
C VAL A 98 13.90 2.47 6.51
N GLY A 99 14.07 1.32 5.83
CA GLY A 99 15.08 0.30 6.16
C GLY A 99 14.70 -0.61 7.33
N GLN A 100 13.44 -0.62 7.79
CA GLN A 100 12.96 -1.55 8.84
C GLN A 100 12.51 -2.88 8.20
N LEU A 101 13.46 -3.59 7.59
CA LEU A 101 13.21 -4.73 6.72
C LEU A 101 12.51 -5.90 7.42
N ASP A 102 12.93 -6.27 8.64
CA ASP A 102 12.31 -7.37 9.40
C ASP A 102 10.82 -7.10 9.68
N LYS A 103 10.50 -5.89 10.12
CA LYS A 103 9.11 -5.50 10.37
C LYS A 103 8.30 -5.42 9.06
N SER A 104 8.90 -4.90 8.00
CA SER A 104 8.26 -4.86 6.68
C SER A 104 7.87 -6.27 6.23
N LEU A 105 8.79 -7.23 6.32
CA LEU A 105 8.52 -8.63 5.98
C LEU A 105 7.42 -9.24 6.86
N GLU A 106 7.42 -8.96 8.16
CA GLU A 106 6.37 -9.40 9.08
C GLU A 106 4.98 -8.94 8.61
N TYR A 107 4.82 -7.65 8.26
CA TYR A 107 3.52 -7.12 7.84
C TYR A 107 3.09 -7.64 6.47
N PHE A 108 4.00 -7.80 5.49
CA PHE A 108 3.66 -8.46 4.23
C PHE A 108 3.23 -9.92 4.46
N THR A 109 3.92 -10.63 5.34
CA THR A 109 3.59 -12.02 5.67
C THR A 109 2.22 -12.16 6.35
N LYS A 110 1.79 -11.18 7.17
CA LYS A 110 0.43 -11.14 7.72
C LYS A 110 -0.62 -11.14 6.61
N ILE A 111 -0.46 -10.32 5.58
CA ILE A 111 -1.38 -10.28 4.43
C ILE A 111 -1.32 -11.59 3.63
N ILE A 112 -0.12 -12.11 3.36
CA ILE A 112 0.11 -13.32 2.56
C ILE A 112 -0.55 -14.57 3.19
N ASN A 113 -0.63 -14.62 4.51
CA ASN A 113 -1.17 -15.75 5.28
C ASN A 113 -2.64 -15.56 5.70
N LYS A 114 -3.22 -14.39 5.46
CA LYS A 114 -4.63 -14.12 5.77
C LYS A 114 -5.54 -14.86 4.79
N ASP A 115 -6.68 -15.34 5.28
CA ASP A 115 -7.69 -15.96 4.41
C ASP A 115 -8.20 -14.93 3.38
N ILE A 116 -8.18 -15.33 2.11
CA ILE A 116 -8.63 -14.50 1.00
C ILE A 116 -10.09 -14.05 1.14
N GLN A 117 -10.95 -14.87 1.75
CA GLN A 117 -12.35 -14.52 1.99
C GLN A 117 -12.47 -13.40 3.02
N VAL A 118 -11.58 -13.40 4.04
CA VAL A 118 -11.53 -12.34 5.05
C VAL A 118 -11.09 -11.02 4.43
N ILE A 119 -10.07 -11.02 3.56
CA ILE A 119 -9.65 -9.81 2.84
C ILE A 119 -10.72 -9.36 1.83
N ALA A 120 -11.38 -10.30 1.15
CA ALA A 120 -12.34 -9.98 0.10
C ALA A 120 -13.66 -9.40 0.62
N TYR A 121 -14.15 -9.91 1.75
CA TYR A 121 -15.50 -9.66 2.26
C TYR A 121 -15.54 -9.18 3.71
N GLY A 122 -14.39 -8.90 4.32
CA GLY A 122 -14.29 -8.21 5.60
C GLY A 122 -14.81 -6.77 5.53
N GLU A 123 -14.74 -6.03 6.61
CA GLU A 123 -15.30 -4.68 6.74
C GLU A 123 -14.79 -3.70 5.66
N HIS A 124 -13.51 -3.84 5.25
CA HIS A 124 -12.87 -3.03 4.21
C HIS A 124 -12.65 -3.78 2.90
N GLY A 125 -13.35 -4.91 2.71
CA GLY A 125 -13.15 -5.80 1.57
C GLY A 125 -13.75 -5.24 0.28
N GLU A 126 -12.98 -5.29 -0.81
CA GLU A 126 -13.38 -4.84 -2.16
C GLU A 126 -13.57 -6.03 -3.12
N GLY A 127 -13.78 -7.23 -2.58
CA GLY A 127 -14.03 -8.46 -3.33
C GLY A 127 -12.77 -9.26 -3.64
N VAL A 128 -12.99 -10.49 -4.15
CA VAL A 128 -11.93 -11.50 -4.37
C VAL A 128 -10.83 -11.01 -5.31
N ARG A 129 -11.16 -10.19 -6.31
CA ARG A 129 -10.16 -9.68 -7.26
C ARG A 129 -9.16 -8.77 -6.56
N TYR A 130 -9.65 -7.87 -5.73
CA TYR A 130 -8.83 -6.97 -4.91
C TYR A 130 -7.97 -7.77 -3.92
N ALA A 131 -8.58 -8.70 -3.18
CA ALA A 131 -7.86 -9.53 -2.22
C ALA A 131 -6.70 -10.32 -2.86
N LYS A 132 -6.94 -10.93 -4.04
CA LYS A 132 -5.89 -11.61 -4.81
C LYS A 132 -4.75 -10.68 -5.22
N GLN A 133 -5.08 -9.46 -5.65
CA GLN A 133 -4.07 -8.48 -6.02
C GLN A 133 -3.22 -8.10 -4.81
N LEU A 134 -3.85 -7.74 -3.70
CA LEU A 134 -3.16 -7.32 -2.47
C LEU A 134 -2.23 -8.41 -1.95
N ILE A 135 -2.68 -9.69 -1.94
CA ILE A 135 -1.85 -10.83 -1.57
C ILE A 135 -0.66 -10.97 -2.54
N ASN A 136 -0.89 -10.89 -3.85
CA ASN A 136 0.18 -11.03 -4.83
C ASN A 136 1.21 -9.90 -4.75
N ASP A 137 0.77 -8.67 -4.59
CA ASP A 137 1.68 -7.53 -4.45
C ASP A 137 2.48 -7.64 -3.15
N SER A 138 1.86 -8.18 -2.08
CA SER A 138 2.57 -8.51 -0.84
C SER A 138 3.60 -9.62 -1.02
N VAL A 139 3.30 -10.66 -1.81
CA VAL A 139 4.26 -11.73 -2.16
C VAL A 139 5.45 -11.16 -2.92
N TYR A 140 5.21 -10.28 -3.92
CA TYR A 140 6.29 -9.63 -4.65
C TYR A 140 7.18 -8.80 -3.73
N MET A 141 6.58 -7.95 -2.90
CA MET A 141 7.32 -7.09 -1.97
C MET A 141 8.07 -7.88 -0.90
N ALA A 142 7.52 -8.98 -0.39
CA ALA A 142 8.25 -9.88 0.51
C ALA A 142 9.51 -10.45 -0.17
N GLY A 143 9.44 -10.78 -1.45
CA GLY A 143 10.61 -11.18 -2.24
C GLY A 143 11.67 -10.09 -2.34
N VAL A 144 11.27 -8.83 -2.58
CA VAL A 144 12.16 -7.67 -2.62
C VAL A 144 12.84 -7.47 -1.25
N VAL A 145 12.05 -7.47 -0.18
CA VAL A 145 12.57 -7.32 1.19
C VAL A 145 13.58 -8.43 1.53
N CYS A 146 13.27 -9.70 1.24
CA CYS A 146 14.17 -10.81 1.45
C CYS A 146 15.47 -10.67 0.63
N GLN A 147 15.40 -10.18 -0.60
CA GLN A 147 16.57 -9.91 -1.43
C GLN A 147 17.47 -8.87 -0.80
N ASP A 148 16.93 -7.77 -0.27
CA ASP A 148 17.69 -6.71 0.39
C ASP A 148 18.26 -7.14 1.76
N MET A 149 17.59 -8.10 2.42
CA MET A 149 18.10 -8.78 3.62
C MET A 149 19.16 -9.86 3.31
N HIS A 150 19.53 -10.07 2.04
CA HIS A 150 20.42 -11.14 1.58
C HIS A 150 19.89 -12.57 1.84
N ARG A 151 18.59 -12.73 2.09
CA ARG A 151 17.88 -14.01 2.26
C ARG A 151 17.47 -14.56 0.88
N TYR A 152 18.48 -14.88 0.05
CA TYR A 152 18.29 -15.12 -1.39
C TYR A 152 17.41 -16.33 -1.73
N ASN A 153 17.44 -17.39 -0.94
CA ASN A 153 16.58 -18.56 -1.17
C ASN A 153 15.11 -18.19 -0.94
N GLU A 154 14.79 -17.48 0.14
CA GLU A 154 13.42 -17.04 0.41
C GLU A 154 12.93 -16.02 -0.63
N ALA A 155 13.81 -15.09 -1.03
CA ALA A 155 13.49 -14.15 -2.11
C ALA A 155 13.11 -14.89 -3.40
N LYS A 156 13.87 -15.93 -3.76
CA LYS A 156 13.59 -16.78 -4.93
C LYS A 156 12.23 -17.46 -4.81
N ASP A 157 11.89 -18.02 -3.65
CA ASP A 157 10.61 -18.69 -3.42
C ASP A 157 9.43 -17.72 -3.55
N TYR A 158 9.54 -16.51 -3.00
CA TYR A 158 8.53 -15.47 -3.15
C TYR A 158 8.34 -15.03 -4.62
N PHE A 159 9.41 -14.78 -5.36
CA PHE A 159 9.30 -14.41 -6.78
C PHE A 159 8.74 -15.54 -7.63
N MET A 160 9.10 -16.79 -7.35
CA MET A 160 8.51 -17.94 -8.03
C MET A 160 7.00 -18.04 -7.75
N ARG A 161 6.58 -17.94 -6.49
CA ARG A 161 5.17 -17.92 -6.09
C ARG A 161 4.40 -16.80 -6.80
N TYR A 162 5.00 -15.61 -6.92
CA TYR A 162 4.40 -14.49 -7.66
C TYR A 162 4.18 -14.83 -9.14
N LEU A 163 5.16 -15.47 -9.79
CA LEU A 163 5.08 -15.86 -11.21
C LEU A 163 4.04 -16.95 -11.48
N GLU A 164 3.79 -17.84 -10.52
CA GLU A 164 2.77 -18.90 -10.60
C GLU A 164 1.35 -18.36 -10.58
N SER A 165 1.14 -17.13 -10.14
CA SER A 165 -0.18 -16.50 -10.17
C SER A 165 -0.73 -16.49 -11.61
N LYS A 166 -1.90 -17.15 -11.83
CA LYS A 166 -2.40 -17.54 -13.16
C LYS A 166 -2.77 -16.39 -14.10
N LYS A 167 -2.94 -15.17 -13.59
CA LYS A 167 -3.20 -13.99 -14.45
C LYS A 167 -2.47 -12.78 -13.88
N PRO A 168 -1.81 -11.96 -14.72
CA PRO A 168 -1.40 -10.64 -14.29
C PRO A 168 -2.65 -9.86 -13.92
N PHE A 169 -2.69 -9.33 -12.71
CA PHE A 169 -3.78 -8.47 -12.29
C PHE A 169 -3.60 -7.11 -12.98
N GLN A 170 -4.63 -6.63 -13.67
CA GLN A 170 -4.57 -5.38 -14.46
C GLN A 170 -4.18 -4.15 -13.62
N ASN A 171 -4.33 -4.25 -12.31
CA ASN A 171 -4.08 -3.15 -11.38
C ASN A 171 -2.91 -3.43 -10.41
N SER A 172 -2.13 -4.52 -10.62
CA SER A 172 -0.91 -4.76 -9.82
C SER A 172 0.13 -3.69 -10.12
N ASP A 173 0.81 -3.23 -9.09
CA ASP A 173 1.95 -2.30 -9.21
C ASP A 173 3.18 -2.98 -9.83
N PHE A 174 3.16 -4.32 -9.95
CA PHE A 174 4.30 -5.13 -10.38
C PHE A 174 3.97 -6.01 -11.59
N THR A 175 5.00 -6.31 -12.38
CA THR A 175 4.90 -7.13 -13.58
C THR A 175 5.67 -8.44 -13.42
N LYS A 176 5.24 -9.50 -14.14
CA LYS A 176 6.00 -10.75 -14.21
C LYS A 176 7.42 -10.57 -14.73
N LYS A 177 7.64 -9.58 -15.63
CA LYS A 177 8.97 -9.23 -16.13
C LYS A 177 9.90 -8.74 -15.01
N GLN A 178 9.39 -7.89 -14.09
CA GLN A 178 10.16 -7.44 -12.93
C GLN A 178 10.55 -8.62 -12.02
N ALA A 179 9.60 -9.49 -11.67
CA ALA A 179 9.89 -10.69 -10.87
C ALA A 179 10.92 -11.61 -11.55
N MET A 180 10.83 -11.80 -12.87
CA MET A 180 11.81 -12.57 -13.63
C MET A 180 13.20 -11.93 -13.60
N ASN A 181 13.29 -10.59 -13.68
CA ASN A 181 14.58 -9.88 -13.59
C ASN A 181 15.22 -10.11 -12.21
N HIS A 182 14.46 -10.03 -11.10
CA HIS A 182 14.96 -10.36 -9.78
C HIS A 182 15.52 -11.79 -9.71
N LEU A 183 14.80 -12.77 -10.27
CA LEU A 183 15.29 -14.16 -10.31
C LEU A 183 16.58 -14.32 -11.12
N LEU A 184 16.75 -13.58 -12.22
CA LEU A 184 18.00 -13.58 -13.00
C LEU A 184 19.17 -12.96 -12.23
N GLU A 185 18.93 -11.92 -11.45
CA GLU A 185 19.94 -11.31 -10.56
C GLU A 185 20.34 -12.27 -9.44
N LEU A 186 19.37 -12.95 -8.82
CA LEU A 186 19.63 -13.93 -7.75
C LEU A 186 20.42 -15.15 -8.21
N LYS A 187 20.39 -15.52 -9.51
CA LYS A 187 21.23 -16.60 -10.05
C LYS A 187 22.72 -16.26 -10.12
N LYS A 188 23.07 -14.97 -10.02
CA LYS A 188 24.46 -14.49 -10.09
C LYS A 188 25.12 -14.37 -8.71
N LYS A 189 24.35 -14.55 -7.66
CA LYS A 189 24.78 -14.46 -6.24
C LYS A 189 24.85 -15.83 -5.61
#